data_057054ded81f019c003c8d0f18dc97ec
#
_entry.id   057054ded81f019c003c8d0f18dc97ec
#
_cell.length_a   1.000
_cell.length_b   1.000
_cell.length_c   1.000
_cell.angle_alpha   90.00
_cell.angle_beta   90.00
_cell.angle_gamma   90.00
#
_symmetry.space_group_name_H-M   'P 1'
#
loop_
_entity.id
_entity.type
_entity.pdbx_description
1 polymer ?
#
loop_
_entity_poly.entity_id
_entity_poly.type
_entity_poly.pdbx_seq_one_letter_code
_entity_poly.pdbx_strand_id
1 'polypeptide(L)'
;MDFDQISPGEPDDIARRLEAHFEGLYDGPPEGCFVAPGRVNLIGEHVDYNNGRCLPMALPHATYAALAARSDDLVRIASLQQEVPWNGSVDRLGPGEVSGWASYVGGVVWALREQGVDVPGLDIVVDSRVPVGAGLSSSAALECSVAVGVCDLVGIELNGAVRRDLVTACIRAETEVAGAPTGGMDQTIALLGREGHALLLDCRDFSTQQIPWALASEQLTLLVMDTRAVHTLVDGSYAARRADCEESARILGVESLREVADPGAALARLGDERLVRRTRHVLSEMSRVEQAVEELAARDFAALGRTFDASHASLRDDFEVSCSELDVAVDTSRRHGALGARMTGGGFGGSAIALVPQERVEVVCTAVAGAFAAHGWPGPGFLIAEPSAGARRI
;
A
#
# COMPACT_ATOMS: atom_id res chain seq x y z
N MET A 1 30.16 -3.70 -1.82
CA MET A 1 29.31 -3.92 -3.00
C MET A 1 28.24 -2.83 -2.94
N ASP A 2 28.06 -2.12 -4.04
CA ASP A 2 26.98 -1.14 -4.11
C ASP A 2 25.64 -1.89 -4.15
N PHE A 3 24.78 -1.65 -3.21
CA PHE A 3 23.38 -2.10 -3.25
C PHE A 3 22.50 -0.96 -3.79
N ASP A 4 21.41 -1.30 -4.45
CA ASP A 4 20.52 -0.33 -5.07
C ASP A 4 19.62 0.32 -4.02
N GLN A 5 19.96 1.56 -3.63
CA GLN A 5 19.15 2.36 -2.73
C GLN A 5 18.11 3.16 -3.50
N ILE A 6 16.84 2.88 -3.27
CA ILE A 6 15.71 3.58 -3.89
C ILE A 6 15.46 4.86 -3.08
N SER A 7 15.68 6.01 -3.71
CA SER A 7 15.44 7.33 -3.09
C SER A 7 14.03 7.83 -3.39
N PRO A 8 13.33 8.45 -2.42
CA PRO A 8 12.05 9.11 -2.68
C PRO A 8 12.20 10.39 -3.52
N GLY A 9 13.41 10.96 -3.55
CA GLY A 9 13.69 12.29 -4.13
C GLY A 9 13.23 13.43 -3.23
N GLU A 10 13.59 14.67 -3.62
CA GLU A 10 13.20 15.87 -2.89
C GLU A 10 11.85 16.38 -3.42
N PRO A 11 10.81 16.55 -2.57
CA PRO A 11 9.48 16.94 -3.01
C PRO A 11 9.42 18.20 -3.87
N ASP A 12 10.14 19.27 -3.48
CA ASP A 12 10.16 20.53 -4.20
C ASP A 12 10.80 20.41 -5.60
N ASP A 13 11.83 19.55 -5.75
CA ASP A 13 12.47 19.31 -7.03
C ASP A 13 11.57 18.50 -7.96
N ILE A 14 10.83 17.54 -7.40
CA ILE A 14 9.86 16.73 -8.14
C ILE A 14 8.71 17.61 -8.62
N ALA A 15 8.14 18.44 -7.72
CA ALA A 15 7.06 19.35 -8.07
C ALA A 15 7.47 20.32 -9.21
N ARG A 16 8.61 21.01 -9.09
CA ARG A 16 9.11 21.91 -10.14
C ARG A 16 9.29 21.22 -11.48
N ARG A 17 9.82 20.00 -11.49
CA ARG A 17 9.98 19.22 -12.72
C ARG A 17 8.63 18.82 -13.31
N LEU A 18 7.67 18.44 -12.45
CA LEU A 18 6.33 18.07 -12.86
C LEU A 18 5.56 19.26 -13.45
N GLU A 19 5.68 20.46 -12.82
CA GLU A 19 5.12 21.72 -13.33
C GLU A 19 5.69 22.05 -14.70
N ALA A 20 7.01 22.02 -14.86
CA ALA A 20 7.65 22.29 -16.16
C ALA A 20 7.22 21.28 -17.24
N HIS A 21 7.01 20.02 -16.86
CA HIS A 21 6.51 19.01 -17.80
C HIS A 21 5.04 19.26 -18.18
N PHE A 22 4.20 19.66 -17.20
CA PHE A 22 2.81 20.06 -17.42
C PHE A 22 2.71 21.24 -18.41
N GLU A 23 3.48 22.30 -18.18
CA GLU A 23 3.55 23.47 -19.07
C GLU A 23 4.02 23.11 -20.48
N GLY A 24 4.90 22.11 -20.60
CA GLY A 24 5.37 21.62 -21.90
C GLY A 24 4.33 20.81 -22.69
N LEU A 25 3.35 20.22 -22.00
CA LEU A 25 2.28 19.43 -22.61
C LEU A 25 0.99 20.22 -22.85
N TYR A 26 0.71 21.19 -21.99
CA TYR A 26 -0.56 21.92 -21.93
C TYR A 26 -0.33 23.44 -21.97
N ASP A 27 -1.33 24.19 -22.37
CA ASP A 27 -1.23 25.64 -22.50
C ASP A 27 -1.39 26.30 -21.12
N GLY A 28 -0.29 26.47 -20.38
CA GLY A 28 -0.24 27.14 -19.09
C GLY A 28 0.23 26.28 -17.93
N PRO A 29 0.45 26.89 -16.75
CA PRO A 29 0.87 26.18 -15.55
C PRO A 29 -0.28 25.38 -14.94
N PRO A 30 0.02 24.35 -14.12
CA PRO A 30 -1.01 23.69 -13.33
C PRO A 30 -1.56 24.67 -12.26
N GLU A 31 -2.80 24.47 -11.84
CA GLU A 31 -3.39 25.22 -10.73
C GLU A 31 -2.89 24.74 -9.36
N GLY A 32 -2.34 23.52 -9.31
CA GLY A 32 -1.70 22.97 -8.12
C GLY A 32 -0.95 21.68 -8.36
N CYS A 33 -0.01 21.40 -7.45
CA CYS A 33 0.67 20.14 -7.32
C CYS A 33 0.23 19.44 -6.03
N PHE A 34 0.00 18.14 -6.11
CA PHE A 34 -0.53 17.31 -5.05
C PHE A 34 0.31 16.05 -4.91
N VAL A 35 0.43 15.56 -3.69
CA VAL A 35 1.23 14.38 -3.39
C VAL A 35 0.44 13.41 -2.52
N ALA A 36 0.56 12.12 -2.80
CA ALA A 36 0.07 11.06 -1.93
C ALA A 36 1.11 9.95 -1.77
N PRO A 37 1.34 9.46 -0.54
CA PRO A 37 2.38 8.48 -0.26
C PRO A 37 1.98 7.07 -0.70
N GLY A 38 2.98 6.25 -1.05
CA GLY A 38 2.88 4.81 -0.94
C GLY A 38 2.87 4.36 0.52
N ARG A 39 2.85 3.04 0.75
CA ARG A 39 2.82 2.51 2.12
C ARG A 39 3.59 1.20 2.27
N VAL A 40 4.00 0.92 3.49
CA VAL A 40 4.23 -0.46 3.96
C VAL A 40 3.14 -0.83 4.95
N ASN A 41 2.75 -2.10 4.99
CA ASN A 41 1.96 -2.60 6.10
C ASN A 41 2.92 -3.30 7.09
N LEU A 42 2.96 -2.81 8.33
CA LEU A 42 3.85 -3.34 9.36
C LEU A 42 3.41 -4.75 9.78
N ILE A 43 2.08 -4.94 9.91
CA ILE A 43 1.46 -6.22 10.26
C ILE A 43 -0.05 -6.16 9.97
N GLY A 44 -0.67 -7.33 9.75
CA GLY A 44 -2.09 -7.45 9.44
C GLY A 44 -2.35 -7.68 7.94
N GLU A 45 -1.54 -8.51 7.27
CA GLU A 45 -1.77 -8.90 5.89
C GLU A 45 -2.94 -9.85 5.76
N HIS A 46 -3.75 -9.63 4.72
CA HIS A 46 -4.91 -10.47 4.35
C HIS A 46 -6.03 -10.50 5.41
N VAL A 47 -6.05 -9.55 6.33
CA VAL A 47 -7.13 -9.42 7.31
C VAL A 47 -8.09 -8.25 7.01
N ASP A 48 -7.73 -7.34 6.12
CA ASP A 48 -8.54 -6.19 5.73
C ASP A 48 -9.90 -6.58 5.16
N TYR A 49 -9.94 -7.46 4.18
CA TYR A 49 -11.18 -8.01 3.61
C TYR A 49 -11.88 -9.06 4.52
N ASN A 50 -11.32 -9.34 5.70
CA ASN A 50 -11.92 -10.10 6.79
C ASN A 50 -12.42 -9.22 7.93
N ASN A 51 -12.59 -7.91 7.70
CA ASN A 51 -12.94 -6.91 8.69
C ASN A 51 -11.95 -6.83 9.87
N GLY A 52 -10.69 -7.24 9.64
CA GLY A 52 -9.63 -7.25 10.64
C GLY A 52 -9.05 -5.86 10.90
N ARG A 53 -7.99 -5.82 11.73
CA ARG A 53 -7.19 -4.63 11.94
C ARG A 53 -5.86 -4.75 11.22
N CYS A 54 -5.39 -3.64 10.64
CA CYS A 54 -4.10 -3.51 9.98
C CYS A 54 -3.30 -2.38 10.62
N LEU A 55 -1.99 -2.43 10.48
CA LEU A 55 -1.09 -1.39 10.98
C LEU A 55 -0.20 -0.85 9.85
N PRO A 56 -0.75 -0.17 8.84
CA PRO A 56 0.04 0.43 7.79
C PRO A 56 0.77 1.71 8.23
N MET A 57 1.80 2.08 7.46
CA MET A 57 2.58 3.30 7.61
C MET A 57 2.82 3.93 6.24
N ALA A 58 2.55 5.23 6.12
CA ALA A 58 2.82 5.99 4.90
C ALA A 58 4.32 6.16 4.68
N LEU A 59 4.78 6.04 3.44
CA LEU A 59 6.18 6.16 3.05
C LEU A 59 6.51 7.56 2.53
N PRO A 60 7.78 7.99 2.54
CA PRO A 60 8.22 9.19 1.84
C PRO A 60 8.18 9.02 0.31
N HIS A 61 8.22 7.79 -0.20
CA HIS A 61 8.01 7.47 -1.61
C HIS A 61 6.55 7.72 -1.98
N ALA A 62 6.29 8.63 -2.90
CA ALA A 62 4.96 9.15 -3.17
C ALA A 62 4.70 9.31 -4.68
N THR A 63 3.44 9.43 -5.03
CA THR A 63 3.00 9.87 -6.37
C THR A 63 2.61 11.34 -6.31
N TYR A 64 3.11 12.09 -7.27
CA TYR A 64 2.87 13.52 -7.45
C TYR A 64 1.92 13.71 -8.63
N ALA A 65 0.97 14.61 -8.50
CA ALA A 65 0.01 14.95 -9.55
C ALA A 65 -0.07 16.49 -9.71
N ALA A 66 0.15 16.98 -10.91
CA ALA A 66 -0.10 18.37 -11.29
C ALA A 66 -1.43 18.43 -12.05
N LEU A 67 -2.35 19.30 -11.62
CA LEU A 67 -3.69 19.41 -12.16
C LEU A 67 -4.06 20.84 -12.53
N ALA A 68 -4.87 20.98 -13.58
CA ALA A 68 -5.60 22.20 -13.89
C ALA A 68 -7.01 21.88 -14.39
N ALA A 69 -7.97 22.74 -14.06
CA ALA A 69 -9.33 22.68 -14.60
C ALA A 69 -9.38 23.21 -16.04
N ARG A 70 -10.29 22.64 -16.82
CA ARG A 70 -10.55 23.04 -18.21
C ARG A 70 -11.95 23.63 -18.32
N SER A 71 -12.13 24.45 -19.33
CA SER A 71 -13.45 25.03 -19.68
C SER A 71 -14.30 24.14 -20.58
N ASP A 72 -13.75 23.01 -21.04
CA ASP A 72 -14.42 21.98 -21.85
C ASP A 72 -14.55 20.67 -21.05
N ASP A 73 -15.16 19.64 -21.64
CA ASP A 73 -15.40 18.34 -21.00
C ASP A 73 -14.25 17.34 -21.18
N LEU A 74 -13.09 17.79 -21.68
CA LEU A 74 -11.95 16.90 -21.91
C LEU A 74 -11.21 16.58 -20.60
N VAL A 75 -10.81 15.33 -20.47
CA VAL A 75 -9.82 14.88 -19.47
C VAL A 75 -8.60 14.36 -20.22
N ARG A 76 -7.44 14.97 -19.98
CA ARG A 76 -6.16 14.57 -20.53
C ARG A 76 -5.24 14.11 -19.40
N ILE A 77 -4.74 12.88 -19.50
CA ILE A 77 -3.93 12.26 -18.44
C ILE A 77 -2.59 11.86 -19.05
N ALA A 78 -1.50 12.37 -18.52
CA ALA A 78 -0.13 12.00 -18.88
C ALA A 78 0.66 11.53 -17.64
N SER A 79 1.69 10.74 -17.86
CA SER A 79 2.58 10.26 -16.80
C SER A 79 4.03 10.30 -17.28
N LEU A 80 4.96 10.65 -16.39
CA LEU A 80 6.39 10.60 -16.69
C LEU A 80 6.91 9.15 -16.84
N GLN A 81 6.14 8.16 -16.38
CA GLN A 81 6.46 6.74 -16.47
C GLN A 81 5.81 6.03 -17.67
N GLN A 82 4.94 6.73 -18.44
CA GLN A 82 4.18 6.14 -19.54
C GLN A 82 4.35 6.97 -20.80
N GLU A 83 4.65 6.31 -21.92
CA GLU A 83 4.89 7.00 -23.20
C GLU A 83 3.60 7.53 -23.83
N VAL A 84 2.47 6.86 -23.60
CA VAL A 84 1.19 7.16 -24.27
C VAL A 84 0.24 7.84 -23.28
N PRO A 85 -0.08 9.14 -23.49
CA PRO A 85 -1.12 9.82 -22.72
C PRO A 85 -2.51 9.23 -23.04
N TRP A 86 -3.42 9.36 -22.06
CA TRP A 86 -4.83 9.05 -22.27
C TRP A 86 -5.65 10.34 -22.40
N ASN A 87 -6.66 10.35 -23.30
CA ASN A 87 -7.58 11.46 -23.47
C ASN A 87 -9.00 10.94 -23.63
N GLY A 88 -9.98 11.62 -23.02
CA GLY A 88 -11.40 11.29 -23.13
C GLY A 88 -12.29 12.39 -22.60
N SER A 89 -13.60 12.15 -22.55
CA SER A 89 -14.56 13.06 -21.95
C SER A 89 -14.78 12.71 -20.48
N VAL A 90 -15.00 13.73 -19.65
CA VAL A 90 -15.33 13.56 -18.22
C VAL A 90 -16.58 12.69 -17.99
N ASP A 91 -17.49 12.63 -18.98
CA ASP A 91 -18.70 11.80 -18.95
C ASP A 91 -18.45 10.33 -19.29
N ARG A 92 -17.22 9.96 -19.70
CA ARG A 92 -16.84 8.63 -20.17
C ARG A 92 -15.63 8.09 -19.42
N LEU A 93 -15.71 8.09 -18.10
CA LEU A 93 -14.64 7.64 -17.20
C LEU A 93 -15.03 6.43 -16.33
N GLY A 94 -16.25 5.94 -16.48
CA GLY A 94 -16.79 4.85 -15.67
C GLY A 94 -16.30 3.46 -16.05
N PRO A 95 -16.88 2.43 -15.45
CA PRO A 95 -16.51 1.03 -15.69
C PRO A 95 -16.56 0.65 -17.18
N GLY A 96 -15.45 0.09 -17.69
CA GLY A 96 -15.32 -0.34 -19.09
C GLY A 96 -15.00 0.78 -20.10
N GLU A 97 -14.97 2.05 -19.70
CA GLU A 97 -14.68 3.18 -20.58
C GLU A 97 -13.18 3.54 -20.61
N VAL A 98 -12.48 3.33 -19.51
CA VAL A 98 -11.04 3.61 -19.37
C VAL A 98 -10.30 2.31 -19.06
N SER A 99 -9.12 2.13 -19.65
CA SER A 99 -8.32 0.93 -19.45
C SER A 99 -6.85 1.23 -19.15
N GLY A 100 -6.15 0.23 -18.63
CA GLY A 100 -4.74 0.35 -18.26
C GLY A 100 -4.54 1.29 -17.06
N TRP A 101 -3.37 1.89 -16.95
CA TRP A 101 -3.02 2.73 -15.80
C TRP A 101 -3.91 3.98 -15.64
N ALA A 102 -4.45 4.51 -16.74
CA ALA A 102 -5.34 5.66 -16.70
C ALA A 102 -6.68 5.37 -16.02
N SER A 103 -7.09 4.10 -15.90
CA SER A 103 -8.34 3.71 -15.21
C SER A 103 -8.33 4.06 -13.72
N TYR A 104 -7.18 4.06 -13.06
CA TYR A 104 -7.04 4.50 -11.67
C TYR A 104 -7.36 6.00 -11.54
N VAL A 105 -6.83 6.83 -12.44
CA VAL A 105 -7.08 8.28 -12.47
C VAL A 105 -8.51 8.61 -12.89
N GLY A 106 -8.95 8.04 -14.03
CA GLY A 106 -10.31 8.23 -14.54
C GLY A 106 -11.37 7.72 -13.57
N GLY A 107 -11.10 6.59 -12.91
CA GLY A 107 -11.96 6.01 -11.89
C GLY A 107 -12.19 6.95 -10.70
N VAL A 108 -11.14 7.67 -10.25
CA VAL A 108 -11.29 8.68 -9.17
C VAL A 108 -12.21 9.81 -9.60
N VAL A 109 -12.01 10.36 -10.80
CA VAL A 109 -12.88 11.42 -11.32
C VAL A 109 -14.33 10.93 -11.43
N TRP A 110 -14.54 9.73 -11.96
CA TRP A 110 -15.84 9.10 -12.04
C TRP A 110 -16.48 8.91 -10.66
N ALA A 111 -15.75 8.35 -9.69
CA ALA A 111 -16.27 8.07 -8.36
C ALA A 111 -16.66 9.34 -7.59
N LEU A 112 -15.89 10.43 -7.74
CA LEU A 112 -16.23 11.74 -7.16
C LEU A 112 -17.51 12.31 -7.79
N ARG A 113 -17.70 12.19 -9.10
CA ARG A 113 -18.94 12.61 -9.78
C ARG A 113 -20.15 11.79 -9.31
N GLU A 114 -19.98 10.48 -9.12
CA GLU A 114 -21.04 9.62 -8.56
C GLU A 114 -21.42 10.03 -7.11
N GLN A 115 -20.49 10.65 -6.38
CA GLN A 115 -20.76 11.26 -5.07
C GLN A 115 -21.39 12.65 -5.17
N GLY A 116 -21.64 13.17 -6.38
CA GLY A 116 -22.28 14.46 -6.62
C GLY A 116 -21.31 15.65 -6.69
N VAL A 117 -20.00 15.40 -6.81
CA VAL A 117 -19.02 16.47 -7.04
C VAL A 117 -19.10 16.91 -8.50
N ASP A 118 -19.24 18.22 -8.74
CA ASP A 118 -19.23 18.80 -10.09
C ASP A 118 -17.77 18.95 -10.56
N VAL A 119 -17.25 17.90 -11.20
CA VAL A 119 -15.86 17.86 -11.67
C VAL A 119 -15.81 18.35 -13.12
N PRO A 120 -15.05 19.42 -13.43
CA PRO A 120 -14.87 19.93 -14.79
C PRO A 120 -13.99 19.00 -15.64
N GLY A 121 -13.76 19.36 -16.89
CA GLY A 121 -12.65 18.79 -17.65
C GLY A 121 -11.30 19.05 -16.95
N LEU A 122 -10.33 18.19 -17.15
CA LEU A 122 -9.06 18.22 -16.39
C LEU A 122 -7.85 17.97 -17.30
N ASP A 123 -6.79 18.69 -17.03
CA ASP A 123 -5.43 18.36 -17.44
C ASP A 123 -4.68 17.80 -16.23
N ILE A 124 -4.09 16.62 -16.38
CA ILE A 124 -3.45 15.88 -15.31
C ILE A 124 -2.10 15.33 -15.79
N VAL A 125 -1.03 15.63 -15.04
CA VAL A 125 0.28 14.98 -15.23
C VAL A 125 0.72 14.37 -13.91
N VAL A 126 1.19 13.12 -13.96
CA VAL A 126 1.64 12.39 -12.77
C VAL A 126 3.10 11.95 -12.86
N ASP A 127 3.79 11.96 -11.71
CA ASP A 127 5.15 11.42 -11.53
C ASP A 127 5.17 10.55 -10.26
N SER A 128 5.35 9.23 -10.41
CA SER A 128 5.38 8.30 -9.28
C SER A 128 6.82 7.98 -8.87
N ARG A 129 7.09 8.09 -7.56
CA ARG A 129 8.32 7.64 -6.90
C ARG A 129 8.08 6.36 -6.09
N VAL A 130 6.85 5.86 -6.07
CA VAL A 130 6.54 4.56 -5.47
C VAL A 130 6.97 3.48 -6.45
N PRO A 131 7.86 2.54 -6.05
CA PRO A 131 8.29 1.46 -6.92
C PRO A 131 7.09 0.62 -7.40
N VAL A 132 6.95 0.52 -8.72
CA VAL A 132 5.86 -0.24 -9.33
C VAL A 132 6.12 -1.74 -9.19
N GLY A 133 5.11 -2.50 -8.78
CA GLY A 133 5.24 -3.96 -8.60
C GLY A 133 5.90 -4.36 -7.27
N ALA A 134 6.40 -3.42 -6.48
CA ALA A 134 7.03 -3.70 -5.19
C ALA A 134 6.03 -4.00 -4.05
N GLY A 135 4.72 -3.96 -4.31
CA GLY A 135 3.70 -4.15 -3.27
C GLY A 135 3.59 -2.98 -2.28
N LEU A 136 4.02 -1.77 -2.69
CA LEU A 136 4.05 -0.55 -1.86
C LEU A 136 2.92 0.43 -2.18
N SER A 137 1.83 -0.03 -2.79
CA SER A 137 0.58 0.71 -3.09
C SER A 137 0.75 1.92 -4.00
N SER A 138 1.42 1.72 -5.15
CA SER A 138 1.52 2.77 -6.18
C SER A 138 0.16 3.17 -6.75
N SER A 139 -0.82 2.26 -6.84
CA SER A 139 -2.20 2.53 -7.28
C SER A 139 -2.91 3.51 -6.35
N ALA A 140 -2.97 3.20 -5.06
CA ALA A 140 -3.61 4.07 -4.07
C ALA A 140 -2.92 5.45 -3.95
N ALA A 141 -1.58 5.50 -4.08
CA ALA A 141 -0.85 6.76 -4.12
C ALA A 141 -1.25 7.61 -5.34
N LEU A 142 -1.42 6.98 -6.51
CA LEU A 142 -1.88 7.63 -7.73
C LEU A 142 -3.31 8.15 -7.55
N GLU A 143 -4.23 7.29 -7.12
CA GLU A 143 -5.63 7.65 -6.87
C GLU A 143 -5.78 8.81 -5.89
N CYS A 144 -5.11 8.69 -4.72
CA CYS A 144 -5.25 9.68 -3.65
C CYS A 144 -4.61 11.04 -4.00
N SER A 145 -3.51 11.08 -4.79
CA SER A 145 -2.92 12.33 -5.25
C SER A 145 -3.87 13.10 -6.17
N VAL A 146 -4.56 12.39 -7.07
CA VAL A 146 -5.56 12.97 -7.96
C VAL A 146 -6.82 13.36 -7.20
N ALA A 147 -7.30 12.52 -6.27
CA ALA A 147 -8.51 12.78 -5.49
C ALA A 147 -8.41 14.09 -4.68
N VAL A 148 -7.28 14.31 -3.99
CA VAL A 148 -7.06 15.56 -3.25
C VAL A 148 -6.90 16.75 -4.20
N GLY A 149 -6.29 16.54 -5.38
CA GLY A 149 -6.15 17.57 -6.40
C GLY A 149 -7.50 18.01 -6.96
N VAL A 150 -8.37 17.09 -7.31
CA VAL A 150 -9.74 17.42 -7.79
C VAL A 150 -10.52 18.17 -6.72
N CYS A 151 -10.47 17.73 -5.45
CA CYS A 151 -11.15 18.45 -4.36
C CYS A 151 -10.66 19.90 -4.23
N ASP A 152 -9.36 20.12 -4.30
CA ASP A 152 -8.77 21.47 -4.22
C ASP A 152 -9.26 22.37 -5.37
N LEU A 153 -9.22 21.85 -6.61
CA LEU A 153 -9.69 22.59 -7.81
C LEU A 153 -11.17 22.99 -7.75
N VAL A 154 -12.01 22.16 -7.13
CA VAL A 154 -13.46 22.48 -7.00
C VAL A 154 -13.80 23.16 -5.66
N GLY A 155 -12.78 23.57 -4.88
CA GLY A 155 -12.96 24.32 -3.64
C GLY A 155 -13.46 23.51 -2.45
N ILE A 156 -13.28 22.19 -2.43
CA ILE A 156 -13.64 21.31 -1.30
C ILE A 156 -12.48 21.28 -0.31
N GLU A 157 -12.71 21.78 0.90
CA GLU A 157 -11.70 21.77 1.97
C GLU A 157 -11.46 20.35 2.53
N LEU A 158 -10.19 19.95 2.57
CA LEU A 158 -9.75 18.62 3.02
C LEU A 158 -9.75 18.49 4.55
N ASN A 159 -10.91 18.25 5.13
CA ASN A 159 -11.03 17.88 6.54
C ASN A 159 -11.11 16.35 6.72
N GLY A 160 -11.18 15.88 7.98
CA GLY A 160 -11.22 14.46 8.29
C GLY A 160 -12.44 13.70 7.75
N ALA A 161 -13.59 14.36 7.55
CA ALA A 161 -14.78 13.76 6.95
C ALA A 161 -14.57 13.58 5.44
N VAL A 162 -14.15 14.64 4.75
CA VAL A 162 -13.86 14.60 3.30
C VAL A 162 -12.79 13.54 2.99
N ARG A 163 -11.73 13.44 3.79
CA ARG A 163 -10.71 12.39 3.58
C ARG A 163 -11.28 10.97 3.67
N ARG A 164 -12.25 10.70 4.55
CA ARG A 164 -12.94 9.41 4.62
C ARG A 164 -13.84 9.17 3.38
N ASP A 165 -14.50 10.21 2.89
CA ASP A 165 -15.29 10.11 1.66
C ASP A 165 -14.39 9.83 0.46
N LEU A 166 -13.18 10.42 0.42
CA LEU A 166 -12.19 10.13 -0.61
C LEU A 166 -11.64 8.69 -0.53
N VAL A 167 -11.51 8.10 0.67
CA VAL A 167 -11.18 6.66 0.80
C VAL A 167 -12.22 5.84 0.04
N THR A 168 -13.50 6.11 0.26
CA THR A 168 -14.60 5.39 -0.43
C THR A 168 -14.55 5.61 -1.95
N ALA A 169 -14.30 6.84 -2.40
CA ALA A 169 -14.17 7.15 -3.83
C ALA A 169 -13.02 6.39 -4.49
N CYS A 170 -11.84 6.37 -3.86
CA CYS A 170 -10.66 5.65 -4.39
C CYS A 170 -10.87 4.13 -4.38
N ILE A 171 -11.49 3.54 -3.34
CA ILE A 171 -11.86 2.12 -3.33
C ILE A 171 -12.78 1.78 -4.51
N ARG A 172 -13.78 2.62 -4.80
CA ARG A 172 -14.67 2.45 -5.93
C ARG A 172 -13.93 2.57 -7.26
N ALA A 173 -13.04 3.55 -7.38
CA ALA A 173 -12.21 3.74 -8.57
C ALA A 173 -11.38 2.48 -8.88
N GLU A 174 -10.69 1.95 -7.90
CA GLU A 174 -9.84 0.77 -8.04
C GLU A 174 -10.66 -0.50 -8.32
N THR A 175 -11.77 -0.69 -7.62
CA THR A 175 -12.58 -1.91 -7.74
C THR A 175 -13.48 -1.90 -8.97
N GLU A 176 -14.23 -0.80 -9.22
CA GLU A 176 -15.29 -0.76 -10.23
C GLU A 176 -14.74 -0.37 -11.60
N VAL A 177 -13.71 0.50 -11.67
CA VAL A 177 -13.18 1.02 -12.94
C VAL A 177 -11.86 0.35 -13.33
N ALA A 178 -10.90 0.26 -12.41
CA ALA A 178 -9.63 -0.41 -12.69
C ALA A 178 -9.73 -1.94 -12.61
N GLY A 179 -10.75 -2.49 -11.96
CA GLY A 179 -11.01 -3.93 -11.86
C GLY A 179 -10.07 -4.65 -10.88
N ALA A 180 -9.44 -3.93 -9.95
CA ALA A 180 -8.54 -4.45 -8.94
C ALA A 180 -9.19 -4.35 -7.54
N PRO A 181 -9.82 -5.42 -7.02
CA PRO A 181 -10.51 -5.36 -5.74
C PRO A 181 -9.54 -5.11 -4.58
N THR A 182 -9.86 -4.13 -3.74
CA THR A 182 -9.08 -3.70 -2.58
C THR A 182 -9.90 -3.77 -1.29
N GLY A 183 -9.22 -3.88 -0.14
CA GLY A 183 -9.83 -3.80 1.19
C GLY A 183 -9.88 -2.37 1.76
N GLY A 184 -9.28 -1.40 1.06
CA GLY A 184 -9.28 0.02 1.45
C GLY A 184 -8.20 0.43 2.44
N MET A 185 -7.33 -0.48 2.90
CA MET A 185 -6.19 -0.16 3.75
C MET A 185 -5.26 0.85 3.09
N ASP A 186 -4.94 0.63 1.82
CA ASP A 186 -3.98 1.41 1.05
C ASP A 186 -4.43 2.86 0.87
N GLN A 187 -5.68 3.05 0.47
CA GLN A 187 -6.29 4.37 0.31
C GLN A 187 -6.40 5.09 1.66
N THR A 188 -6.74 4.34 2.71
CA THR A 188 -6.88 4.91 4.05
C THR A 188 -5.56 5.49 4.55
N ILE A 189 -4.47 4.72 4.47
CA ILE A 189 -3.17 5.23 4.92
C ILE A 189 -2.62 6.33 4.00
N ALA A 190 -2.84 6.26 2.68
CA ALA A 190 -2.44 7.31 1.76
C ALA A 190 -3.14 8.65 2.04
N LEU A 191 -4.39 8.63 2.51
CA LEU A 191 -5.16 9.84 2.82
C LEU A 191 -5.01 10.31 4.28
N LEU A 192 -4.90 9.39 5.26
CA LEU A 192 -4.96 9.67 6.68
C LEU A 192 -3.62 9.50 7.40
N GLY A 193 -2.56 9.13 6.68
CA GLY A 193 -1.21 9.01 7.23
C GLY A 193 -0.74 10.29 7.91
N ARG A 194 0.05 10.15 8.97
CA ARG A 194 0.62 11.25 9.73
C ARG A 194 2.11 11.03 9.92
N GLU A 195 2.88 12.07 9.72
CA GLU A 195 4.32 12.06 10.01
C GLU A 195 4.61 11.58 11.44
N GLY A 196 5.61 10.72 11.58
CA GLY A 196 6.01 10.12 12.85
C GLY A 196 5.05 9.06 13.42
N HIS A 197 4.03 8.60 12.64
CA HIS A 197 3.04 7.63 13.12
C HIS A 197 2.76 6.53 12.11
N ALA A 198 2.53 5.32 12.63
CA ALA A 198 1.78 4.29 11.94
C ALA A 198 0.28 4.48 12.19
N LEU A 199 -0.58 3.84 11.40
CA LEU A 199 -2.03 3.96 11.49
C LEU A 199 -2.64 2.62 11.84
N LEU A 200 -3.17 2.47 13.06
CA LEU A 200 -4.03 1.33 13.38
C LEU A 200 -5.39 1.58 12.71
N LEU A 201 -5.70 0.75 11.73
CA LEU A 201 -6.97 0.79 10.98
C LEU A 201 -7.83 -0.41 11.39
N ASP A 202 -9.07 -0.17 11.79
CA ASP A 202 -10.11 -1.20 11.89
C ASP A 202 -10.91 -1.23 10.59
N CYS A 203 -10.74 -2.30 9.79
CA CYS A 203 -11.37 -2.40 8.47
C CYS A 203 -12.87 -2.73 8.52
N ARG A 204 -13.45 -2.89 9.69
CA ARG A 204 -14.91 -3.06 9.87
C ARG A 204 -15.67 -1.76 9.64
N ASP A 205 -15.15 -0.66 10.16
CA ASP A 205 -15.81 0.65 10.18
C ASP A 205 -14.91 1.80 9.72
N PHE A 206 -13.71 1.47 9.26
CA PHE A 206 -12.66 2.42 8.88
C PHE A 206 -12.28 3.41 9.99
N SER A 207 -12.52 3.04 11.26
CA SER A 207 -12.00 3.81 12.38
C SER A 207 -10.47 3.69 12.46
N THR A 208 -9.82 4.79 12.86
CA THR A 208 -8.36 4.87 12.84
C THR A 208 -7.80 5.42 14.14
N GLN A 209 -6.60 4.95 14.52
CA GLN A 209 -5.81 5.48 15.62
C GLN A 209 -4.37 5.68 15.17
N GLN A 210 -3.82 6.88 15.42
CA GLN A 210 -2.40 7.16 15.15
C GLN A 210 -1.53 6.53 16.25
N ILE A 211 -0.60 5.67 15.84
CA ILE A 211 0.34 4.97 16.73
C ILE A 211 1.72 5.60 16.57
N PRO A 212 2.31 6.21 17.62
CA PRO A 212 3.63 6.82 17.53
C PRO A 212 4.69 5.81 17.07
N TRP A 213 5.51 6.24 16.11
CA TRP A 213 6.60 5.45 15.55
C TRP A 213 7.94 6.06 15.94
N ALA A 214 8.64 5.47 16.91
CA ALA A 214 9.80 6.08 17.55
C ALA A 214 11.10 5.29 17.35
N LEU A 215 11.27 4.59 16.23
CA LEU A 215 12.44 3.74 15.96
C LEU A 215 13.77 4.50 16.01
N ALA A 216 13.81 5.70 15.43
CA ALA A 216 15.04 6.48 15.33
C ALA A 216 15.66 6.79 16.72
N SER A 217 14.81 7.03 17.73
CA SER A 217 15.29 7.27 19.11
C SER A 217 15.90 6.03 19.78
N GLU A 218 15.65 4.84 19.23
CA GLU A 218 16.20 3.56 19.66
C GLU A 218 17.31 3.06 18.73
N GLN A 219 17.81 3.92 17.84
CA GLN A 219 18.79 3.58 16.82
C GLN A 219 18.37 2.38 15.95
N LEU A 220 17.08 2.26 15.73
CA LEU A 220 16.47 1.27 14.85
C LEU A 220 15.93 1.94 13.59
N THR A 221 15.77 1.14 12.55
CA THR A 221 15.12 1.54 11.30
C THR A 221 14.29 0.40 10.75
N LEU A 222 13.29 0.74 9.94
CA LEU A 222 12.57 -0.23 9.14
C LEU A 222 13.14 -0.22 7.73
N LEU A 223 13.83 -1.28 7.37
CA LEU A 223 14.37 -1.51 6.04
C LEU A 223 13.31 -2.22 5.19
N VAL A 224 13.01 -1.66 4.01
CA VAL A 224 12.17 -2.32 2.99
C VAL A 224 13.10 -2.86 1.91
N MET A 225 12.84 -4.08 1.49
CA MET A 225 13.59 -4.80 0.45
C MET A 225 12.62 -5.17 -0.67
N ASP A 226 12.66 -4.42 -1.77
CA ASP A 226 11.95 -4.76 -3.00
C ASP A 226 12.68 -5.92 -3.68
N THR A 227 12.08 -7.09 -3.65
CA THR A 227 12.70 -8.32 -4.18
C THR A 227 12.77 -8.35 -5.69
N ARG A 228 12.03 -7.49 -6.40
CA ARG A 228 11.89 -7.52 -7.86
C ARG A 228 11.49 -8.88 -8.41
N ALA A 229 10.91 -9.72 -7.53
CA ALA A 229 10.35 -11.00 -7.96
C ALA A 229 9.20 -10.76 -8.94
N VAL A 230 9.33 -11.33 -10.13
CA VAL A 230 8.30 -11.20 -11.16
C VAL A 230 7.12 -12.09 -10.79
N HIS A 231 5.97 -11.48 -10.59
CA HIS A 231 4.73 -12.21 -10.32
C HIS A 231 4.25 -12.96 -11.59
N THR A 232 4.65 -14.20 -11.77
CA THR A 232 4.25 -15.03 -12.93
C THR A 232 2.87 -15.69 -12.76
N LEU A 233 2.23 -15.60 -11.57
CA LEU A 233 0.99 -16.30 -11.24
C LEU A 233 -0.07 -15.42 -10.53
N VAL A 234 0.01 -14.09 -10.63
CA VAL A 234 -0.80 -13.16 -9.80
C VAL A 234 -2.28 -13.15 -10.17
N ASP A 235 -2.63 -13.42 -11.43
CA ASP A 235 -4.02 -13.43 -11.86
C ASP A 235 -4.79 -14.57 -11.20
N GLY A 236 -5.54 -14.24 -10.14
CA GLY A 236 -6.40 -15.16 -9.41
C GLY A 236 -5.87 -15.65 -8.06
N SER A 237 -4.57 -15.58 -7.75
CA SER A 237 -4.04 -16.10 -6.47
C SER A 237 -4.52 -15.28 -5.26
N TYR A 238 -4.51 -13.96 -5.35
CA TYR A 238 -5.07 -13.08 -4.32
C TYR A 238 -6.59 -13.31 -4.16
N ALA A 239 -7.32 -13.35 -5.28
CA ALA A 239 -8.75 -13.63 -5.29
C ALA A 239 -9.08 -15.00 -4.69
N ALA A 240 -8.24 -16.01 -4.95
CA ALA A 240 -8.41 -17.35 -4.36
C ALA A 240 -8.24 -17.33 -2.84
N ARG A 241 -7.30 -16.55 -2.29
CA ARG A 241 -7.15 -16.41 -0.82
C ARG A 241 -8.36 -15.73 -0.19
N ARG A 242 -8.90 -14.70 -0.84
CA ARG A 242 -10.14 -14.05 -0.40
C ARG A 242 -11.32 -15.03 -0.44
N ALA A 243 -11.49 -15.79 -1.52
CA ALA A 243 -12.53 -16.79 -1.65
C ALA A 243 -12.42 -17.89 -0.58
N ASP A 244 -11.21 -18.34 -0.21
CA ASP A 244 -10.98 -19.27 0.89
C ASP A 244 -11.47 -18.74 2.24
N CYS A 245 -11.26 -17.45 2.50
CA CYS A 245 -11.75 -16.79 3.72
C CYS A 245 -13.28 -16.67 3.73
N GLU A 246 -13.88 -16.27 2.60
CA GLU A 246 -15.33 -16.17 2.43
C GLU A 246 -16.01 -17.53 2.60
N GLU A 247 -15.43 -18.58 2.04
CA GLU A 247 -15.93 -19.96 2.21
C GLU A 247 -15.81 -20.43 3.67
N SER A 248 -14.69 -20.14 4.34
CA SER A 248 -14.52 -20.45 5.76
C SER A 248 -15.56 -19.72 6.62
N ALA A 249 -15.80 -18.43 6.39
CA ALA A 249 -16.82 -17.65 7.11
C ALA A 249 -18.22 -18.23 6.89
N ARG A 250 -18.55 -18.61 5.65
CA ARG A 250 -19.82 -19.27 5.30
C ARG A 250 -20.01 -20.60 6.04
N ILE A 251 -19.00 -21.46 6.10
CA ILE A 251 -19.06 -22.74 6.83
C ILE A 251 -19.23 -22.51 8.34
N LEU A 252 -18.57 -21.49 8.86
CA LEU A 252 -18.63 -21.14 10.28
C LEU A 252 -19.92 -20.40 10.66
N GLY A 253 -20.68 -19.88 9.67
CA GLY A 253 -21.93 -19.15 9.87
C GLY A 253 -21.72 -17.77 10.46
N VAL A 254 -20.65 -17.09 10.06
CA VAL A 254 -20.31 -15.70 10.43
C VAL A 254 -20.23 -14.83 9.18
N GLU A 255 -20.41 -13.51 9.32
CA GLU A 255 -20.28 -12.58 8.19
C GLU A 255 -18.82 -12.43 7.76
N SER A 256 -17.89 -12.45 8.74
CA SER A 256 -16.45 -12.41 8.49
C SER A 256 -15.69 -13.23 9.53
N LEU A 257 -14.45 -13.61 9.23
CA LEU A 257 -13.61 -14.33 10.20
C LEU A 257 -13.30 -13.54 11.47
N ARG A 258 -13.45 -12.21 11.44
CA ARG A 258 -13.35 -11.34 12.64
C ARG A 258 -14.36 -11.72 13.73
N GLU A 259 -15.51 -12.32 13.40
CA GLU A 259 -16.57 -12.65 14.35
C GLU A 259 -16.38 -13.98 15.05
N VAL A 260 -15.33 -14.70 14.69
CA VAL A 260 -15.00 -16.00 15.32
C VAL A 260 -14.54 -15.75 16.75
N ALA A 261 -15.38 -16.18 17.73
CA ALA A 261 -15.09 -16.00 19.15
C ALA A 261 -14.16 -17.08 19.73
N ASP A 262 -14.22 -18.31 19.21
CA ASP A 262 -13.39 -19.45 19.62
C ASP A 262 -12.63 -20.01 18.42
N PRO A 263 -11.35 -19.60 18.24
CA PRO A 263 -10.51 -20.09 17.15
C PRO A 263 -10.37 -21.63 17.12
N GLY A 264 -10.24 -22.26 18.30
CA GLY A 264 -10.05 -23.70 18.40
C GLY A 264 -11.28 -24.48 17.89
N ALA A 265 -12.46 -24.10 18.37
CA ALA A 265 -13.72 -24.68 17.92
C ALA A 265 -14.00 -24.40 16.43
N ALA A 266 -13.66 -23.20 15.94
CA ALA A 266 -13.84 -22.84 14.54
C ALA A 266 -12.96 -23.71 13.62
N LEU A 267 -11.67 -23.84 13.92
CA LEU A 267 -10.74 -24.65 13.13
C LEU A 267 -11.15 -26.13 13.10
N ALA A 268 -11.67 -26.67 14.21
CA ALA A 268 -12.16 -28.04 14.28
C ALA A 268 -13.43 -28.28 13.43
N ARG A 269 -14.20 -27.24 13.11
CA ARG A 269 -15.41 -27.35 12.26
C ARG A 269 -15.11 -27.31 10.76
N LEU A 270 -13.95 -26.79 10.37
CA LEU A 270 -13.52 -26.76 8.99
C LEU A 270 -12.98 -28.16 8.60
N GLY A 271 -13.62 -28.80 7.65
CA GLY A 271 -13.23 -30.17 7.20
C GLY A 271 -12.11 -30.19 6.17
N ASP A 272 -11.76 -29.04 5.59
CA ASP A 272 -10.71 -28.87 4.58
C ASP A 272 -9.44 -28.28 5.22
N GLU A 273 -8.33 -29.04 5.14
CA GLU A 273 -7.03 -28.64 5.70
C GLU A 273 -6.53 -27.29 5.15
N ARG A 274 -6.81 -26.98 3.90
CA ARG A 274 -6.49 -25.69 3.28
C ARG A 274 -7.26 -24.57 3.97
N LEU A 275 -8.57 -24.71 4.14
CA LEU A 275 -9.39 -23.70 4.84
C LEU A 275 -8.97 -23.54 6.31
N VAL A 276 -8.58 -24.65 6.97
CA VAL A 276 -8.04 -24.61 8.34
C VAL A 276 -6.80 -23.76 8.40
N ARG A 277 -5.83 -23.94 7.49
CA ARG A 277 -4.61 -23.14 7.46
C ARG A 277 -4.91 -21.66 7.17
N ARG A 278 -5.72 -21.35 6.13
CA ARG A 278 -6.10 -19.94 5.81
C ARG A 278 -6.77 -19.26 7.00
N THR A 279 -7.75 -19.92 7.61
CA THR A 279 -8.45 -19.39 8.78
C THR A 279 -7.52 -19.20 9.98
N ARG A 280 -6.61 -20.14 10.22
CA ARG A 280 -5.59 -20.02 11.30
C ARG A 280 -4.73 -18.78 11.11
N HIS A 281 -4.26 -18.53 9.89
CA HIS A 281 -3.53 -17.30 9.59
C HIS A 281 -4.33 -16.07 9.97
N VAL A 282 -5.54 -15.91 9.42
CA VAL A 282 -6.36 -14.72 9.62
C VAL A 282 -6.63 -14.45 11.11
N LEU A 283 -7.04 -15.48 11.86
CA LEU A 283 -7.33 -15.34 13.28
C LEU A 283 -6.08 -15.01 14.11
N SER A 284 -4.96 -15.66 13.82
CA SER A 284 -3.71 -15.39 14.53
C SER A 284 -3.08 -14.06 14.12
N GLU A 285 -3.23 -13.62 12.87
CA GLU A 285 -2.71 -12.34 12.38
C GLU A 285 -3.44 -11.16 13.02
N MET A 286 -4.76 -11.25 13.20
CA MET A 286 -5.53 -10.24 13.96
C MET A 286 -5.00 -10.07 15.37
N SER A 287 -4.66 -11.18 16.05
CA SER A 287 -4.06 -11.12 17.40
C SER A 287 -2.66 -10.52 17.39
N ARG A 288 -1.85 -10.82 16.34
CA ARG A 288 -0.52 -10.23 16.19
C ARG A 288 -0.54 -8.73 15.95
N VAL A 289 -1.57 -8.20 15.29
CA VAL A 289 -1.73 -6.73 15.15
C VAL A 289 -1.92 -6.07 16.51
N GLU A 290 -2.79 -6.61 17.36
CA GLU A 290 -3.02 -6.10 18.71
C GLU A 290 -1.74 -6.18 19.56
N GLN A 291 -1.05 -7.31 19.50
CA GLN A 291 0.23 -7.52 20.17
C GLN A 291 1.30 -6.52 19.69
N ALA A 292 1.43 -6.29 18.39
CA ALA A 292 2.39 -5.33 17.84
C ALA A 292 2.14 -3.89 18.32
N VAL A 293 0.87 -3.49 18.46
CA VAL A 293 0.50 -2.17 19.00
C VAL A 293 0.93 -2.06 20.47
N GLU A 294 0.72 -3.10 21.27
CA GLU A 294 1.16 -3.15 22.68
C GLU A 294 2.69 -3.11 22.78
N GLU A 295 3.41 -3.87 21.95
CA GLU A 295 4.87 -3.92 21.90
C GLU A 295 5.46 -2.57 21.50
N LEU A 296 4.87 -1.87 20.51
CA LEU A 296 5.24 -0.51 20.13
C LEU A 296 5.04 0.48 21.29
N ALA A 297 3.89 0.40 21.99
CA ALA A 297 3.60 1.26 23.13
C ALA A 297 4.57 1.01 24.29
N ALA A 298 4.97 -0.25 24.50
CA ALA A 298 5.95 -0.64 25.52
C ALA A 298 7.41 -0.40 25.08
N ARG A 299 7.66 -0.02 23.81
CA ARG A 299 8.99 0.09 23.17
C ARG A 299 9.79 -1.23 23.23
N ASP A 300 9.11 -2.37 23.27
CA ASP A 300 9.74 -3.71 23.20
C ASP A 300 9.91 -4.13 21.73
N PHE A 301 10.91 -3.53 21.09
CA PHE A 301 11.20 -3.80 19.67
C PHE A 301 11.78 -5.21 19.43
N ALA A 302 12.33 -5.86 20.47
CA ALA A 302 12.72 -7.25 20.37
C ALA A 302 11.49 -8.18 20.31
N ALA A 303 10.44 -7.89 21.08
CA ALA A 303 9.16 -8.58 20.96
C ALA A 303 8.51 -8.33 19.60
N LEU A 304 8.44 -7.07 19.16
CA LEU A 304 7.91 -6.70 17.85
C LEU A 304 8.62 -7.47 16.70
N GLY A 305 9.94 -7.61 16.78
CA GLY A 305 10.69 -8.42 15.82
C GLY A 305 10.24 -9.89 15.81
N ARG A 306 10.04 -10.50 16.99
CA ARG A 306 9.50 -11.88 17.06
C ARG A 306 8.08 -11.99 16.51
N THR A 307 7.25 -10.97 16.72
CA THR A 307 5.89 -10.89 16.16
C THR A 307 5.92 -10.79 14.63
N PHE A 308 6.87 -10.03 14.04
CA PHE A 308 7.10 -10.00 12.60
C PHE A 308 7.50 -11.39 12.06
N ASP A 309 8.44 -12.06 12.73
CA ASP A 309 8.88 -13.41 12.34
C ASP A 309 7.73 -14.42 12.36
N ALA A 310 6.89 -14.37 13.41
CA ALA A 310 5.73 -15.24 13.53
C ALA A 310 4.67 -14.97 12.44
N SER A 311 4.49 -13.70 12.08
CA SER A 311 3.61 -13.31 10.96
C SER A 311 4.14 -13.85 9.62
N HIS A 312 5.46 -13.71 9.36
CA HIS A 312 6.06 -14.26 8.13
C HIS A 312 5.89 -15.77 8.03
N ALA A 313 6.17 -16.49 9.11
CA ALA A 313 5.99 -17.94 9.14
C ALA A 313 4.52 -18.33 8.82
N SER A 314 3.54 -17.61 9.37
CA SER A 314 2.12 -17.85 9.09
C SER A 314 1.74 -17.51 7.64
N LEU A 315 2.28 -16.41 7.08
CA LEU A 315 2.06 -16.03 5.68
C LEU A 315 2.65 -17.06 4.72
N ARG A 316 3.83 -17.62 5.04
CA ARG A 316 4.49 -18.64 4.23
C ARG A 316 3.80 -20.00 4.36
N ASP A 317 3.56 -20.50 5.59
CA ASP A 317 3.20 -21.89 5.86
C ASP A 317 1.68 -22.12 5.93
N ASP A 318 0.92 -21.15 6.48
CA ASP A 318 -0.54 -21.25 6.61
C ASP A 318 -1.26 -20.56 5.44
N PHE A 319 -0.87 -19.34 5.08
CA PHE A 319 -1.56 -18.59 4.03
C PHE A 319 -1.00 -18.85 2.63
N GLU A 320 0.25 -19.30 2.55
CA GLU A 320 0.97 -19.67 1.31
C GLU A 320 0.97 -18.55 0.27
N VAL A 321 1.38 -17.37 0.72
CA VAL A 321 1.53 -16.15 -0.11
C VAL A 321 2.98 -15.66 -0.22
N SER A 322 3.93 -16.34 0.44
CA SER A 322 5.34 -16.03 0.27
C SER A 322 5.91 -16.66 -1.02
N CYS A 323 7.11 -16.26 -1.39
CA CYS A 323 7.90 -16.85 -2.45
C CYS A 323 9.37 -16.99 -2.02
N SER A 324 10.16 -17.68 -2.82
CA SER A 324 11.57 -17.95 -2.50
C SER A 324 12.39 -16.68 -2.25
N GLU A 325 12.17 -15.64 -3.05
CA GLU A 325 12.86 -14.36 -2.96
C GLU A 325 12.52 -13.65 -1.63
N LEU A 326 11.25 -13.65 -1.24
CA LEU A 326 10.79 -13.10 0.04
C LEU A 326 11.38 -13.88 1.21
N ASP A 327 11.33 -15.20 1.17
CA ASP A 327 11.87 -16.06 2.23
C ASP A 327 13.38 -15.86 2.40
N VAL A 328 14.13 -15.78 1.29
CA VAL A 328 15.58 -15.52 1.32
C VAL A 328 15.90 -14.13 1.86
N ALA A 329 15.14 -13.11 1.48
CA ALA A 329 15.31 -11.75 2.00
C ALA A 329 15.09 -11.71 3.53
N VAL A 330 14.00 -12.31 4.01
CA VAL A 330 13.65 -12.39 5.43
C VAL A 330 14.70 -13.19 6.22
N ASP A 331 15.01 -14.40 5.81
CA ASP A 331 15.95 -15.28 6.52
C ASP A 331 17.37 -14.72 6.54
N THR A 332 17.80 -14.05 5.45
CA THR A 332 19.11 -13.42 5.38
C THR A 332 19.17 -12.20 6.29
N SER A 333 18.15 -11.36 6.32
CA SER A 333 18.09 -10.19 7.20
C SER A 333 18.18 -10.60 8.67
N ARG A 334 17.44 -11.62 9.09
CA ARG A 334 17.46 -12.16 10.46
C ARG A 334 18.85 -12.70 10.85
N ARG A 335 19.49 -13.47 9.97
CA ARG A 335 20.84 -14.01 10.20
C ARG A 335 21.92 -12.93 10.32
N HIS A 336 21.67 -11.73 9.76
CA HIS A 336 22.65 -10.63 9.75
C HIS A 336 22.32 -9.49 10.71
N GLY A 337 21.37 -9.70 11.63
CA GLY A 337 21.16 -8.86 12.79
C GLY A 337 19.88 -8.02 12.78
N ALA A 338 18.94 -8.30 11.89
CA ALA A 338 17.58 -7.78 12.05
C ALA A 338 16.93 -8.39 13.30
N LEU A 339 16.19 -7.59 14.04
CA LEU A 339 15.43 -8.05 15.22
C LEU A 339 14.25 -8.94 14.81
N GLY A 340 13.73 -8.76 13.59
CA GLY A 340 12.73 -9.56 12.96
C GLY A 340 12.48 -9.06 11.55
N ALA A 341 11.89 -9.91 10.71
CA ALA A 341 11.59 -9.57 9.32
C ALA A 341 10.39 -10.35 8.80
N ARG A 342 9.68 -9.78 7.81
CA ARG A 342 8.52 -10.39 7.18
C ARG A 342 8.27 -9.84 5.79
N MET A 343 7.53 -10.57 4.97
CA MET A 343 6.95 -9.99 3.76
C MET A 343 5.91 -8.93 4.11
N THR A 344 5.65 -8.00 3.20
CA THR A 344 4.58 -7.00 3.31
C THR A 344 3.76 -6.93 2.03
N GLY A 345 2.47 -6.57 2.15
CA GLY A 345 1.55 -6.49 1.03
C GLY A 345 0.90 -7.83 0.67
N GLY A 346 0.43 -7.95 -0.56
CA GLY A 346 -0.35 -9.11 -1.02
C GLY A 346 0.43 -10.42 -1.19
N GLY A 347 1.75 -10.38 -1.15
CA GLY A 347 2.60 -11.56 -1.35
C GLY A 347 2.78 -11.97 -2.81
N PHE A 348 3.20 -13.20 -3.03
CA PHE A 348 3.58 -13.77 -4.34
C PHE A 348 4.75 -13.05 -5.02
N GLY A 349 5.49 -12.21 -4.30
CA GLY A 349 6.58 -11.31 -4.67
C GLY A 349 6.45 -9.97 -3.96
N GLY A 350 6.95 -8.90 -4.55
CA GLY A 350 6.96 -7.57 -3.95
C GLY A 350 8.04 -7.41 -2.90
N SER A 351 7.70 -6.88 -1.71
CA SER A 351 8.69 -6.47 -0.71
C SER A 351 8.64 -7.29 0.57
N ALA A 352 9.80 -7.35 1.22
CA ALA A 352 9.94 -7.71 2.62
C ALA A 352 10.33 -6.48 3.45
N ILE A 353 10.00 -6.49 4.75
CA ILE A 353 10.42 -5.49 5.72
C ILE A 353 11.26 -6.14 6.82
N ALA A 354 12.23 -5.41 7.33
CA ALA A 354 13.07 -5.85 8.43
C ALA A 354 13.28 -4.73 9.44
N LEU A 355 13.13 -5.04 10.72
CA LEU A 355 13.47 -4.15 11.82
C LEU A 355 14.95 -4.29 12.14
N VAL A 356 15.75 -3.29 11.83
CA VAL A 356 17.20 -3.39 11.80
C VAL A 356 17.84 -2.30 12.67
N PRO A 357 18.84 -2.62 13.52
CA PRO A 357 19.71 -1.60 14.10
C PRO A 357 20.38 -0.77 13.00
N GLN A 358 20.39 0.56 13.13
CA GLN A 358 20.92 1.47 12.09
C GLN A 358 22.33 1.10 11.65
N GLU A 359 23.19 0.69 12.59
CA GLU A 359 24.55 0.25 12.34
C GLU A 359 24.66 -1.07 11.54
N ARG A 360 23.56 -1.83 11.41
CA ARG A 360 23.52 -3.11 10.69
C ARG A 360 22.89 -3.01 9.30
N VAL A 361 22.32 -1.89 8.93
CA VAL A 361 21.62 -1.71 7.66
C VAL A 361 22.50 -2.10 6.46
N GLU A 362 23.71 -1.56 6.38
CA GLU A 362 24.64 -1.88 5.28
C GLU A 362 25.02 -3.37 5.23
N VAL A 363 25.21 -3.98 6.40
CA VAL A 363 25.52 -5.42 6.51
C VAL A 363 24.36 -6.26 6.00
N VAL A 364 23.13 -5.92 6.39
CA VAL A 364 21.92 -6.62 5.94
C VAL A 364 21.72 -6.44 4.44
N CYS A 365 21.78 -5.21 3.92
CA CYS A 365 21.64 -4.95 2.48
C CYS A 365 22.66 -5.72 1.65
N THR A 366 23.93 -5.68 2.04
CA THR A 366 25.01 -6.41 1.35
C THR A 366 24.78 -7.93 1.38
N ALA A 367 24.35 -8.47 2.52
CA ALA A 367 24.10 -9.90 2.65
C ALA A 367 22.91 -10.36 1.82
N VAL A 368 21.81 -9.59 1.81
CA VAL A 368 20.61 -9.89 0.99
C VAL A 368 20.95 -9.80 -0.50
N ALA A 369 21.63 -8.73 -0.94
CA ALA A 369 22.08 -8.60 -2.33
C ALA A 369 22.99 -9.76 -2.74
N GLY A 370 23.92 -10.17 -1.88
CA GLY A 370 24.80 -11.33 -2.11
C GLY A 370 24.03 -12.66 -2.20
N ALA A 371 23.00 -12.85 -1.36
CA ALA A 371 22.14 -14.03 -1.41
C ALA A 371 21.35 -14.09 -2.73
N PHE A 372 20.79 -12.96 -3.19
CA PHE A 372 20.09 -12.89 -4.47
C PHE A 372 21.01 -13.20 -5.65
N ALA A 373 22.22 -12.61 -5.65
CA ALA A 373 23.22 -12.90 -6.67
C ALA A 373 23.61 -14.40 -6.70
N ALA A 374 23.72 -15.05 -5.54
CA ALA A 374 24.01 -16.47 -5.44
C ALA A 374 22.92 -17.38 -6.03
N HIS A 375 21.66 -16.90 -6.03
CA HIS A 375 20.52 -17.58 -6.67
C HIS A 375 20.35 -17.21 -8.16
N GLY A 376 21.12 -16.25 -8.68
CA GLY A 376 20.99 -15.75 -10.04
C GLY A 376 19.73 -14.87 -10.24
N TRP A 377 19.18 -14.31 -9.17
CA TRP A 377 18.04 -13.42 -9.23
C TRP A 377 18.46 -11.96 -9.49
N PRO A 378 17.54 -11.10 -10.00
CA PRO A 378 17.77 -9.67 -10.04
C PRO A 378 18.16 -9.11 -8.67
N GLY A 379 19.07 -8.16 -8.61
CA GLY A 379 19.44 -7.51 -7.35
C GLY A 379 18.24 -6.79 -6.74
N PRO A 380 18.00 -6.96 -5.43
CA PRO A 380 16.87 -6.27 -4.77
C PRO A 380 17.15 -4.77 -4.63
N GLY A 381 16.06 -3.98 -4.59
CA GLY A 381 16.10 -2.57 -4.21
C GLY A 381 15.90 -2.39 -2.72
N PHE A 382 16.50 -1.35 -2.13
CA PHE A 382 16.39 -1.07 -0.70
C PHE A 382 15.91 0.35 -0.46
N LEU A 383 15.02 0.53 0.50
CA LEU A 383 14.64 1.85 0.99
C LEU A 383 14.42 1.83 2.51
N ILE A 384 14.64 2.98 3.13
CA ILE A 384 14.33 3.18 4.55
C ILE A 384 12.90 3.70 4.64
N ALA A 385 12.10 3.02 5.45
CA ALA A 385 10.73 3.42 5.69
C ALA A 385 10.66 4.35 6.90
N GLU A 386 10.29 5.60 6.64
CA GLU A 386 9.99 6.61 7.65
C GLU A 386 8.53 7.06 7.50
N PRO A 387 7.80 7.25 8.63
CA PRO A 387 6.41 7.68 8.57
C PRO A 387 6.26 9.06 7.94
N SER A 388 5.54 9.13 6.84
CA SER A 388 5.26 10.34 6.08
C SER A 388 3.83 10.85 6.31
N ALA A 389 3.59 12.11 5.95
CA ALA A 389 2.25 12.67 5.94
C ALA A 389 1.41 12.10 4.80
N GLY A 390 0.09 12.00 5.01
CA GLY A 390 -0.88 11.62 4.00
C GLY A 390 -1.01 12.63 2.85
N ALA A 391 -1.92 12.33 1.93
CA ALA A 391 -2.14 13.12 0.72
C ALA A 391 -2.44 14.59 1.02
N ARG A 392 -1.81 15.50 0.25
CA ARG A 392 -1.88 16.94 0.45
C ARG A 392 -1.48 17.72 -0.80
N ARG A 393 -1.77 19.02 -0.81
CA ARG A 393 -1.15 20.01 -1.72
C ARG A 393 0.29 20.30 -1.29
N ILE A 394 1.18 20.59 -2.23
CA ILE A 394 2.58 21.02 -2.02
C ILE A 394 2.84 22.31 -2.75
#